data_eedc6752dc05492c36c7309b5bfcd5af
#
_entry.id   eedc6752dc05492c36c7309b5bfcd5af
#
_cell.length_a   1.000
_cell.length_b   1.000
_cell.length_c   1.000
_cell.angle_alpha   90.00
_cell.angle_beta   90.00
_cell.angle_gamma   90.00
#
_symmetry.space_group_name_H-M   'P 1'
#
loop_
_entity.id
_entity.type
_entity.pdbx_description
1 polymer ?
#
loop_
_entity_poly.entity_id
_entity_poly.type
_entity_poly.pdbx_seq_one_letter_code
_entity_poly.pdbx_strand_id
1 'polypeptide(L)'
;MSDQAKDEHTPEEMEATQASGERAEGGVDGDYEALVRLLKENEELKDRALRTAAEMENLRRRTARDVQDARAYAVANFARDMLSVSDNLRRALDAIPAEARAAGDAGFKSLIEGVDLTERAMLSALERHGVKKLAPEGEKFDPNFHQAMFEVPNPEVPAGTVVQVVQPGYSIGERVLRPAMVGVAKGGPKAAAEAKVEPGPVNEQAEKDA
;
A
#
# COMPACT_ATOMS: atom_id res chain seq x y z
N MET A 1 41.32 -75.58 61.74
CA MET A 1 40.45 -76.53 61.10
C MET A 1 39.52 -75.73 60.16
N SER A 2 39.71 -75.98 58.94
CA SER A 2 39.07 -75.47 57.78
C SER A 2 37.58 -75.68 57.74
N ASP A 3 36.87 -74.68 57.25
CA ASP A 3 35.58 -75.03 56.55
C ASP A 3 35.39 -74.02 55.42
N GLN A 4 35.52 -74.58 54.17
CA GLN A 4 35.26 -73.95 52.94
C GLN A 4 33.78 -74.10 52.65
N ALA A 5 33.03 -73.01 52.64
CA ALA A 5 31.68 -72.99 52.09
C ALA A 5 31.84 -72.71 50.55
N LYS A 6 31.46 -73.70 49.77
CA LYS A 6 31.32 -73.72 48.35
C LYS A 6 30.00 -73.01 48.00
N ASP A 7 30.12 -71.85 47.33
CA ASP A 7 29.02 -71.21 46.67
C ASP A 7 28.69 -72.01 45.38
N GLU A 8 27.67 -72.84 45.41
CA GLU A 8 27.07 -73.45 44.23
C GLU A 8 25.93 -72.52 43.74
N HIS A 9 26.24 -71.61 42.79
CA HIS A 9 25.19 -70.90 42.05
C HIS A 9 24.48 -71.91 41.15
N THR A 10 23.21 -72.08 41.29
CA THR A 10 22.36 -72.98 40.49
C THR A 10 22.09 -72.29 39.10
N PRO A 11 21.94 -73.08 38.03
CA PRO A 11 21.70 -72.55 36.66
C PRO A 11 20.45 -71.63 36.55
N GLU A 12 19.48 -71.80 37.40
CA GLU A 12 18.24 -71.01 37.47
C GLU A 12 18.50 -69.55 37.92
N GLU A 13 19.48 -69.30 38.79
CA GLU A 13 19.83 -67.91 39.20
C GLU A 13 20.59 -67.18 38.15
N MET A 14 21.38 -67.85 37.25
CA MET A 14 22.04 -67.28 36.12
C MET A 14 21.07 -66.88 34.98
N GLU A 15 20.04 -67.70 34.73
CA GLU A 15 18.99 -67.38 33.73
C GLU A 15 18.08 -66.25 34.19
N ALA A 16 17.77 -66.15 35.45
CA ALA A 16 16.97 -65.07 36.01
C ALA A 16 17.72 -63.71 35.95
N THR A 17 19.05 -63.71 36.10
CA THR A 17 19.86 -62.51 36.03
C THR A 17 20.08 -62.04 34.58
N GLN A 18 20.19 -62.96 33.62
CA GLN A 18 20.27 -62.60 32.18
C GLN A 18 18.91 -62.09 31.64
N ALA A 19 17.80 -62.72 32.03
CA ALA A 19 16.47 -62.27 31.61
C ALA A 19 16.07 -60.90 32.19
N SER A 20 16.58 -60.53 33.37
CA SER A 20 16.38 -59.18 33.92
C SER A 20 17.25 -58.10 33.27
N GLY A 21 18.46 -58.47 32.80
CA GLY A 21 19.34 -57.57 32.05
C GLY A 21 18.79 -57.24 30.66
N GLU A 22 18.34 -58.23 29.90
CA GLU A 22 17.74 -58.02 28.58
C GLU A 22 16.42 -57.23 28.62
N ARG A 23 15.62 -57.38 29.64
CA ARG A 23 14.40 -56.56 29.82
C ARG A 23 14.70 -55.11 30.19
N ALA A 24 15.79 -54.82 30.87
CA ALA A 24 16.17 -53.48 31.22
C ALA A 24 16.75 -52.73 30.02
N GLU A 25 17.53 -53.38 29.15
CA GLU A 25 18.14 -52.79 27.96
C GLU A 25 17.07 -52.52 26.87
N GLY A 26 16.12 -53.42 26.62
CA GLY A 26 15.03 -53.20 25.66
C GLY A 26 14.03 -52.13 26.08
N GLY A 27 13.85 -51.87 27.39
CA GLY A 27 13.02 -50.79 27.92
C GLY A 27 13.68 -49.40 27.73
N VAL A 28 14.95 -49.30 27.95
CA VAL A 28 15.69 -48.04 27.86
C VAL A 28 15.79 -47.53 26.41
N ASP A 29 15.98 -48.44 25.45
CA ASP A 29 16.01 -48.04 24.02
C ASP A 29 14.62 -47.58 23.52
N GLY A 30 13.54 -48.26 23.92
CA GLY A 30 12.17 -47.85 23.59
C GLY A 30 11.79 -46.47 24.17
N ASP A 31 12.18 -46.21 25.42
CA ASP A 31 11.98 -44.91 26.07
C ASP A 31 12.78 -43.80 25.42
N TYR A 32 14.02 -44.07 24.99
CA TYR A 32 14.86 -43.14 24.29
C TYR A 32 14.29 -42.76 22.88
N GLU A 33 13.82 -43.76 22.11
CA GLU A 33 13.15 -43.53 20.84
C GLU A 33 11.88 -42.68 21.00
N ALA A 34 11.06 -42.97 22.05
CA ALA A 34 9.88 -42.16 22.36
C ALA A 34 10.23 -40.73 22.71
N LEU A 35 11.31 -40.50 23.47
CA LEU A 35 11.81 -39.17 23.82
C LEU A 35 12.26 -38.41 22.57
N VAL A 36 13.00 -39.06 21.67
CA VAL A 36 13.46 -38.45 20.42
C VAL A 36 12.27 -38.04 19.52
N ARG A 37 11.23 -38.91 19.44
CA ARG A 37 10.00 -38.57 18.71
C ARG A 37 9.29 -37.34 19.30
N LEU A 38 9.14 -37.31 20.63
CA LEU A 38 8.49 -36.20 21.32
C LEU A 38 9.28 -34.89 21.16
N LEU A 39 10.61 -34.97 21.20
CA LEU A 39 11.44 -33.79 20.93
C LEU A 39 11.23 -33.26 19.50
N LYS A 40 11.23 -34.15 18.50
CA LYS A 40 10.98 -33.78 17.11
C LYS A 40 9.59 -33.20 16.89
N GLU A 41 8.56 -33.83 17.46
CA GLU A 41 7.20 -33.28 17.40
C GLU A 41 7.09 -31.92 18.09
N ASN A 42 7.79 -31.71 19.20
CA ASN A 42 7.82 -30.44 19.90
C ASN A 42 8.49 -29.35 19.05
N GLU A 43 9.59 -29.65 18.37
CA GLU A 43 10.24 -28.73 17.43
C GLU A 43 9.31 -28.40 16.25
N GLU A 44 8.69 -29.41 15.63
CA GLU A 44 7.74 -29.19 14.53
C GLU A 44 6.52 -28.35 14.98
N LEU A 45 6.01 -28.57 16.19
CA LEU A 45 4.91 -27.79 16.75
C LEU A 45 5.33 -26.35 17.04
N LYS A 46 6.55 -26.14 17.56
CA LYS A 46 7.11 -24.79 17.77
C LYS A 46 7.27 -24.05 16.45
N ASP A 47 7.82 -24.70 15.44
CA ASP A 47 7.99 -24.10 14.12
C ASP A 47 6.64 -23.73 13.49
N ARG A 48 5.65 -24.62 13.60
CA ARG A 48 4.27 -24.32 13.15
C ARG A 48 3.68 -23.14 13.91
N ALA A 49 3.81 -23.12 15.23
CA ALA A 49 3.30 -22.05 16.07
C ALA A 49 3.95 -20.69 15.73
N LEU A 50 5.28 -20.66 15.55
CA LEU A 50 6.01 -19.46 15.15
C LEU A 50 5.60 -18.96 13.76
N ARG A 51 5.44 -19.88 12.79
CA ARG A 51 4.97 -19.55 11.45
C ARG A 51 3.56 -18.99 11.49
N THR A 52 2.64 -19.65 12.19
CA THR A 52 1.25 -19.19 12.34
C THR A 52 1.19 -17.82 13.03
N ALA A 53 2.00 -17.59 14.05
CA ALA A 53 2.08 -16.29 14.73
C ALA A 53 2.58 -15.19 13.78
N ALA A 54 3.59 -15.48 12.95
CA ALA A 54 4.09 -14.54 11.94
C ALA A 54 3.03 -14.23 10.86
N GLU A 55 2.32 -15.27 10.40
CA GLU A 55 1.23 -15.12 9.43
C GLU A 55 0.07 -14.29 10.00
N MET A 56 -0.31 -14.52 11.26
CA MET A 56 -1.34 -13.73 11.94
C MET A 56 -0.92 -12.25 12.08
N GLU A 57 0.34 -11.97 12.44
CA GLU A 57 0.80 -10.58 12.55
C GLU A 57 0.85 -9.89 11.17
N ASN A 58 1.28 -10.59 10.13
CA ASN A 58 1.24 -10.08 8.76
C ASN A 58 -0.20 -9.79 8.29
N LEU A 59 -1.12 -10.72 8.56
CA LEU A 59 -2.53 -10.55 8.25
C LEU A 59 -3.13 -9.37 9.02
N ARG A 60 -2.81 -9.24 10.31
CA ARG A 60 -3.26 -8.12 11.14
C ARG A 60 -2.82 -6.77 10.58
N ARG A 61 -1.55 -6.67 10.19
CA ARG A 61 -0.99 -5.45 9.59
C ARG A 61 -1.65 -5.11 8.26
N ARG A 62 -1.86 -6.14 7.41
CA ARG A 62 -2.56 -5.97 6.14
C ARG A 62 -4.01 -5.52 6.36
N THR A 63 -4.76 -6.21 7.21
CA THR A 63 -6.16 -5.86 7.52
C THR A 63 -6.28 -4.43 8.07
N ALA A 64 -5.35 -3.99 8.93
CA ALA A 64 -5.34 -2.64 9.46
C ALA A 64 -5.20 -1.59 8.34
N ARG A 65 -4.34 -1.84 7.34
CA ARG A 65 -4.20 -0.98 6.15
C ARG A 65 -5.45 -1.02 5.29
N ASP A 66 -5.97 -2.21 4.99
CA ASP A 66 -7.17 -2.38 4.17
C ASP A 66 -8.38 -1.65 4.79
N VAL A 67 -8.54 -1.70 6.12
CA VAL A 67 -9.60 -0.96 6.84
C VAL A 67 -9.37 0.55 6.77
N GLN A 68 -8.13 1.02 6.91
CA GLN A 68 -7.79 2.43 6.77
C GLN A 68 -8.10 2.93 5.36
N ASP A 69 -7.69 2.18 4.34
CA ASP A 69 -7.96 2.50 2.94
C ASP A 69 -9.46 2.48 2.63
N ALA A 70 -10.18 1.46 3.11
CA ALA A 70 -11.63 1.40 2.94
C ALA A 70 -12.33 2.62 3.54
N ARG A 71 -11.91 3.09 4.73
CA ARG A 71 -12.45 4.30 5.35
C ARG A 71 -12.09 5.57 4.57
N ALA A 72 -10.84 5.69 4.13
CA ALA A 72 -10.38 6.85 3.37
C ALA A 72 -11.11 6.98 2.03
N TYR A 73 -11.41 5.86 1.38
CA TYR A 73 -12.03 5.85 0.05
C TYR A 73 -13.55 5.59 0.06
N ALA A 74 -14.17 5.40 1.23
CA ALA A 74 -15.61 5.14 1.34
C ALA A 74 -16.47 6.21 0.66
N VAL A 75 -16.02 7.46 0.70
CA VAL A 75 -16.74 8.61 0.12
C VAL A 75 -16.36 8.90 -1.35
N ALA A 76 -15.44 8.12 -1.95
CA ALA A 76 -14.89 8.45 -3.27
C ALA A 76 -15.94 8.54 -4.39
N ASN A 77 -16.89 7.62 -4.42
CA ASN A 77 -17.97 7.64 -5.41
C ASN A 77 -18.91 8.81 -5.19
N PHE A 78 -19.33 9.03 -3.94
CA PHE A 78 -20.15 10.17 -3.59
C PHE A 78 -19.46 11.50 -3.93
N ALA A 79 -18.16 11.62 -3.60
CA ALA A 79 -17.38 12.80 -3.94
C ALA A 79 -17.33 13.05 -5.45
N ARG A 80 -17.18 11.99 -6.27
CA ARG A 80 -17.19 12.10 -7.73
C ARG A 80 -18.52 12.63 -8.27
N ASP A 81 -19.63 12.16 -7.72
CA ASP A 81 -20.95 12.65 -8.10
C ASP A 81 -21.14 14.12 -7.69
N MET A 82 -20.68 14.51 -6.50
CA MET A 82 -20.72 15.89 -6.03
C MET A 82 -19.86 16.84 -6.86
N LEU A 83 -18.71 16.36 -7.39
CA LEU A 83 -17.91 17.17 -8.32
C LEU A 83 -18.67 17.53 -9.61
N SER A 84 -19.55 16.63 -10.09
CA SER A 84 -20.41 16.93 -11.23
C SER A 84 -21.41 18.05 -10.92
N VAL A 85 -21.91 18.11 -9.69
CA VAL A 85 -22.77 19.21 -9.23
C VAL A 85 -22.00 20.52 -9.17
N SER A 86 -20.76 20.50 -8.62
CA SER A 86 -19.88 21.68 -8.60
C SER A 86 -19.62 22.21 -10.00
N ASP A 87 -19.30 21.32 -10.95
CA ASP A 87 -19.07 21.72 -12.35
C ASP A 87 -20.31 22.38 -12.98
N ASN A 88 -21.52 21.90 -12.65
CA ASN A 88 -22.76 22.49 -13.14
C ASN A 88 -23.01 23.88 -12.53
N LEU A 89 -22.73 24.05 -11.23
CA LEU A 89 -22.83 25.34 -10.58
C LEU A 89 -21.84 26.35 -11.20
N ARG A 90 -20.60 25.93 -11.38
CA ARG A 90 -19.56 26.75 -12.01
C ARG A 90 -19.95 27.13 -13.45
N ARG A 91 -20.41 26.18 -14.25
CA ARG A 91 -20.89 26.43 -15.61
C ARG A 91 -22.07 27.39 -15.65
N ALA A 92 -22.99 27.28 -14.70
CA ALA A 92 -24.11 28.22 -14.60
C ALA A 92 -23.62 29.65 -14.31
N LEU A 93 -22.63 29.80 -13.42
CA LEU A 93 -22.01 31.09 -13.12
C LEU A 93 -21.24 31.64 -14.33
N ASP A 94 -20.50 30.80 -15.03
CA ASP A 94 -19.70 31.21 -16.19
C ASP A 94 -20.55 31.53 -17.42
N ALA A 95 -21.75 30.97 -17.52
CA ALA A 95 -22.73 31.26 -18.58
C ALA A 95 -23.34 32.66 -18.48
N ILE A 96 -23.21 33.35 -17.34
CA ILE A 96 -23.74 34.72 -17.15
C ILE A 96 -22.76 35.72 -17.78
N PRO A 97 -23.16 36.46 -18.84
CA PRO A 97 -22.33 37.47 -19.45
C PRO A 97 -21.87 38.54 -18.45
N ALA A 98 -20.64 39.04 -18.61
CA ALA A 98 -20.09 40.09 -17.74
C ALA A 98 -20.98 41.35 -17.70
N GLU A 99 -21.58 41.72 -18.84
CA GLU A 99 -22.51 42.85 -18.96
C GLU A 99 -23.79 42.62 -18.09
N ALA A 100 -24.34 41.40 -18.13
CA ALA A 100 -25.51 41.06 -17.33
C ALA A 100 -25.19 41.05 -15.83
N ARG A 101 -23.98 40.61 -15.44
CA ARG A 101 -23.52 40.68 -14.04
C ARG A 101 -23.39 42.16 -13.58
N ALA A 102 -22.87 43.03 -14.45
CA ALA A 102 -22.74 44.45 -14.08
C ALA A 102 -24.04 45.20 -14.04
N ALA A 103 -24.96 44.97 -15.01
CA ALA A 103 -26.23 45.62 -15.16
C ALA A 103 -27.33 45.04 -14.26
N GLY A 104 -27.15 43.85 -13.68
CA GLY A 104 -28.14 43.16 -12.82
C GLY A 104 -28.52 43.97 -11.57
N ASP A 105 -29.75 43.84 -11.15
CA ASP A 105 -30.24 44.43 -9.92
C ASP A 105 -29.60 43.80 -8.66
N ALA A 106 -29.86 44.35 -7.50
CA ALA A 106 -29.32 43.88 -6.24
C ALA A 106 -29.71 42.40 -5.96
N GLY A 107 -30.92 42.00 -6.33
CA GLY A 107 -31.42 40.64 -6.15
C GLY A 107 -30.67 39.63 -7.01
N PHE A 108 -30.42 39.99 -8.27
CA PHE A 108 -29.66 39.13 -9.19
C PHE A 108 -28.19 38.99 -8.75
N LYS A 109 -27.56 40.07 -8.31
CA LYS A 109 -26.19 40.01 -7.76
C LYS A 109 -26.11 39.14 -6.52
N SER A 110 -27.04 39.27 -5.59
CA SER A 110 -27.14 38.45 -4.39
C SER A 110 -27.35 36.95 -4.72
N LEU A 111 -28.14 36.65 -5.76
CA LEU A 111 -28.32 35.26 -6.23
C LEU A 111 -27.01 34.69 -6.75
N ILE A 112 -26.25 35.43 -7.57
CA ILE A 112 -24.94 34.99 -8.08
C ILE A 112 -23.97 34.72 -6.94
N GLU A 113 -23.89 35.62 -5.96
CA GLU A 113 -23.03 35.47 -4.78
C GLU A 113 -23.46 34.25 -3.94
N GLY A 114 -24.76 34.02 -3.79
CA GLY A 114 -25.30 32.85 -3.09
C GLY A 114 -24.93 31.52 -3.75
N VAL A 115 -24.99 31.48 -5.08
CA VAL A 115 -24.57 30.28 -5.84
C VAL A 115 -23.07 30.04 -5.72
N ASP A 116 -22.22 31.08 -5.86
CA ASP A 116 -20.76 31.00 -5.73
C ASP A 116 -20.38 30.55 -4.30
N LEU A 117 -21.06 31.10 -3.28
CA LEU A 117 -20.84 30.67 -1.89
C LEU A 117 -21.23 29.20 -1.68
N THR A 118 -22.30 28.74 -2.30
CA THR A 118 -22.77 27.35 -2.21
C THR A 118 -21.73 26.38 -2.84
N GLU A 119 -21.19 26.74 -4.02
CA GLU A 119 -20.15 25.95 -4.65
C GLU A 119 -18.90 25.85 -3.76
N ARG A 120 -18.41 27.00 -3.26
CA ARG A 120 -17.26 27.03 -2.35
C ARG A 120 -17.49 26.23 -1.07
N ALA A 121 -18.66 26.35 -0.47
CA ALA A 121 -19.01 25.62 0.75
C ALA A 121 -19.00 24.09 0.51
N MET A 122 -19.51 23.66 -0.65
CA MET A 122 -19.50 22.26 -1.05
C MET A 122 -18.07 21.74 -1.28
N LEU A 123 -17.23 22.49 -2.02
CA LEU A 123 -15.82 22.11 -2.22
C LEU A 123 -15.06 22.04 -0.89
N SER A 124 -15.27 23.02 0.00
CA SER A 124 -14.69 23.00 1.35
C SER A 124 -15.16 21.80 2.18
N ALA A 125 -16.42 21.38 2.02
CA ALA A 125 -16.91 20.15 2.66
C ALA A 125 -16.18 18.91 2.13
N LEU A 126 -15.97 18.80 0.81
CA LEU A 126 -15.23 17.72 0.20
C LEU A 126 -13.76 17.70 0.65
N GLU A 127 -13.13 18.89 0.79
CA GLU A 127 -11.75 19.01 1.30
C GLU A 127 -11.61 18.46 2.73
N ARG A 128 -12.58 18.71 3.61
CA ARG A 128 -12.60 18.13 4.97
C ARG A 128 -12.66 16.60 4.97
N HIS A 129 -13.18 16.01 3.90
CA HIS A 129 -13.19 14.56 3.69
C HIS A 129 -11.99 14.04 2.86
N GLY A 130 -10.96 14.88 2.70
CA GLY A 130 -9.70 14.48 2.06
C GLY A 130 -9.66 14.62 0.54
N VAL A 131 -10.70 15.19 -0.08
CA VAL A 131 -10.69 15.51 -1.52
C VAL A 131 -9.84 16.75 -1.74
N LYS A 132 -8.87 16.70 -2.67
CA LYS A 132 -7.99 17.81 -3.00
C LYS A 132 -8.10 18.15 -4.48
N LYS A 133 -8.15 19.45 -4.76
CA LYS A 133 -8.11 19.97 -6.14
C LYS A 133 -6.69 19.85 -6.68
N LEU A 134 -6.56 19.33 -7.89
CA LEU A 134 -5.29 19.32 -8.63
C LEU A 134 -5.13 20.68 -9.32
N ALA A 135 -3.97 21.30 -9.13
CA ALA A 135 -3.60 22.58 -9.73
C ALA A 135 -2.38 22.41 -10.64
N PRO A 136 -2.50 21.73 -11.79
CA PRO A 136 -1.38 21.33 -12.63
C PRO A 136 -0.84 22.44 -13.53
N GLU A 137 -1.35 23.67 -13.47
CA GLU A 137 -0.89 24.77 -14.30
C GLU A 137 0.60 25.05 -14.07
N GLY A 138 1.38 25.04 -15.14
CA GLY A 138 2.83 25.23 -15.08
C GLY A 138 3.61 23.97 -14.70
N GLU A 139 2.94 22.88 -14.34
CA GLU A 139 3.58 21.60 -14.02
C GLU A 139 3.80 20.74 -15.27
N LYS A 140 4.70 19.77 -15.16
CA LYS A 140 4.89 18.75 -16.18
C LYS A 140 3.66 17.85 -16.27
N PHE A 141 3.23 17.53 -17.48
CA PHE A 141 2.12 16.59 -17.71
C PHE A 141 2.43 15.22 -17.10
N ASP A 142 1.53 14.73 -16.26
CA ASP A 142 1.56 13.38 -15.68
C ASP A 142 0.29 12.61 -16.10
N PRO A 143 0.42 11.51 -16.87
CA PRO A 143 -0.73 10.71 -17.30
C PRO A 143 -1.57 10.10 -16.16
N ASN A 144 -1.00 9.98 -14.94
CA ASN A 144 -1.71 9.45 -13.80
C ASN A 144 -2.75 10.43 -13.23
N PHE A 145 -2.49 11.74 -13.34
CA PHE A 145 -3.30 12.79 -12.74
C PHE A 145 -3.98 13.68 -13.78
N HIS A 146 -3.45 13.73 -15.02
CA HIS A 146 -3.87 14.65 -16.07
C HIS A 146 -4.33 13.91 -17.32
N GLN A 147 -5.31 14.47 -17.99
CA GLN A 147 -5.78 14.06 -19.31
C GLN A 147 -5.54 15.18 -20.31
N ALA A 148 -4.60 15.00 -21.23
CA ALA A 148 -4.36 15.95 -22.30
C ALA A 148 -5.52 15.93 -23.31
N MET A 149 -6.12 17.09 -23.57
CA MET A 149 -7.21 17.26 -24.53
C MET A 149 -6.72 17.82 -25.86
N PHE A 150 -5.77 18.75 -25.83
CA PHE A 150 -5.19 19.38 -26.99
C PHE A 150 -3.79 19.91 -26.70
N GLU A 151 -3.04 20.17 -27.77
CA GLU A 151 -1.72 20.79 -27.70
C GLU A 151 -1.84 22.28 -28.03
N VAL A 152 -1.18 23.12 -27.25
CA VAL A 152 -1.10 24.58 -27.45
C VAL A 152 0.30 24.94 -27.90
N PRO A 153 0.48 25.55 -29.07
CA PRO A 153 1.78 26.07 -29.46
C PRO A 153 2.23 27.14 -28.45
N ASN A 154 3.23 26.84 -27.65
CA ASN A 154 3.81 27.81 -26.72
C ASN A 154 5.34 27.59 -26.65
N PRO A 155 6.14 28.48 -27.26
CA PRO A 155 7.60 28.38 -27.25
C PRO A 155 8.24 28.80 -25.91
N GLU A 156 7.50 29.48 -25.02
CA GLU A 156 8.04 30.05 -23.77
C GLU A 156 8.20 29.02 -22.67
N VAL A 157 7.45 27.90 -22.74
CA VAL A 157 7.48 26.85 -21.72
C VAL A 157 7.95 25.52 -22.32
N PRO A 158 8.59 24.67 -21.54
CA PRO A 158 9.03 23.35 -22.01
C PRO A 158 7.89 22.54 -22.63
N ALA A 159 8.19 21.79 -23.70
CA ALA A 159 7.23 20.85 -24.27
C ALA A 159 6.77 19.84 -23.24
N GLY A 160 5.46 19.60 -23.19
CA GLY A 160 4.85 18.69 -22.20
C GLY A 160 4.50 19.39 -20.87
N THR A 161 4.57 20.72 -20.80
CA THR A 161 4.08 21.49 -19.65
C THR A 161 2.58 21.77 -19.80
N VAL A 162 1.84 21.70 -18.71
CA VAL A 162 0.41 22.07 -18.67
C VAL A 162 0.29 23.59 -18.76
N VAL A 163 -0.33 24.07 -19.82
CA VAL A 163 -0.52 25.52 -20.07
C VAL A 163 -1.88 25.99 -19.60
N GLN A 164 -2.90 25.14 -19.74
CA GLN A 164 -4.27 25.51 -19.45
C GLN A 164 -5.01 24.33 -18.82
N VAL A 165 -5.83 24.62 -17.81
CA VAL A 165 -6.78 23.66 -17.24
C VAL A 165 -8.17 23.94 -17.76
N VAL A 166 -8.74 22.99 -18.52
CA VAL A 166 -10.11 23.07 -19.06
C VAL A 166 -11.13 22.66 -18.01
N GLN A 167 -10.80 21.58 -17.28
CA GLN A 167 -11.61 21.07 -16.19
C GLN A 167 -10.71 20.67 -15.03
N PRO A 168 -10.98 21.16 -13.81
CA PRO A 168 -10.15 20.83 -12.66
C PRO A 168 -10.24 19.35 -12.31
N GLY A 169 -9.08 18.75 -12.02
CA GLY A 169 -8.98 17.40 -11.47
C GLY A 169 -9.09 17.39 -9.96
N TYR A 170 -9.39 16.22 -9.41
CA TYR A 170 -9.49 16.02 -7.97
C TYR A 170 -8.94 14.64 -7.58
N SER A 171 -8.31 14.59 -6.41
CA SER A 171 -7.81 13.35 -5.79
C SER A 171 -8.34 13.19 -4.36
N ILE A 172 -8.35 11.97 -3.85
CA ILE A 172 -8.58 11.65 -2.45
C ILE A 172 -7.42 10.79 -1.95
N GLY A 173 -6.61 11.32 -1.03
CA GLY A 173 -5.34 10.71 -0.69
C GLY A 173 -4.45 10.56 -1.93
N GLU A 174 -4.00 9.35 -2.20
CA GLU A 174 -3.18 9.02 -3.38
C GLU A 174 -4.01 8.62 -4.62
N ARG A 175 -5.33 8.48 -4.47
CA ARG A 175 -6.21 8.01 -5.54
C ARG A 175 -6.84 9.17 -6.30
N VAL A 176 -6.74 9.13 -7.63
CA VAL A 176 -7.42 10.11 -8.50
C VAL A 176 -8.91 9.80 -8.56
N LEU A 177 -9.74 10.78 -8.20
CA LEU A 177 -11.19 10.74 -8.38
C LEU A 177 -11.57 11.06 -9.82
N ARG A 178 -10.94 12.10 -10.36
CA ARG A 178 -11.10 12.59 -11.73
C ARG A 178 -9.80 13.27 -12.17
N PRO A 179 -9.20 12.89 -13.32
CA PRO A 179 -8.03 13.58 -13.84
C PRO A 179 -8.38 15.02 -14.23
N ALA A 180 -7.39 15.90 -14.16
CA ALA A 180 -7.53 17.25 -14.70
C ALA A 180 -7.49 17.20 -16.24
N MET A 181 -8.46 17.81 -16.92
CA MET A 181 -8.44 17.96 -18.37
C MET A 181 -7.62 19.19 -18.73
N VAL A 182 -6.54 19.00 -19.46
CA VAL A 182 -5.52 20.03 -19.67
C VAL A 182 -5.12 20.21 -21.13
N GLY A 183 -4.71 21.43 -21.49
CA GLY A 183 -3.96 21.75 -22.69
C GLY A 183 -2.47 21.70 -22.39
N VAL A 184 -1.68 21.05 -23.25
CA VAL A 184 -0.24 20.80 -23.06
C VAL A 184 0.57 21.61 -24.06
N ALA A 185 1.69 22.18 -23.63
CA ALA A 185 2.58 22.94 -24.48
C ALA A 185 3.23 22.09 -25.58
N LYS A 186 3.23 22.60 -26.83
CA LYS A 186 3.95 22.04 -27.96
C LYS A 186 4.95 23.05 -28.51
N GLY A 187 6.16 22.61 -28.80
CA GLY A 187 7.16 23.38 -29.53
C GLY A 187 8.12 24.22 -28.68
N GLY A 188 8.05 24.15 -27.34
CA GLY A 188 9.03 24.74 -26.43
C GLY A 188 10.33 23.91 -26.30
N PRO A 189 11.34 24.42 -25.56
CA PRO A 189 12.54 23.65 -25.28
C PRO A 189 12.18 22.33 -24.63
N LYS A 190 12.77 21.23 -25.10
CA LYS A 190 12.51 19.89 -24.53
C LYS A 190 12.94 19.93 -23.07
N ALA A 191 12.02 19.63 -22.12
CA ALA A 191 12.38 19.49 -20.73
C ALA A 191 13.57 18.54 -20.62
N ALA A 192 14.64 18.98 -19.94
CA ALA A 192 15.81 18.12 -19.70
C ALA A 192 15.28 16.82 -19.05
N ALA A 193 15.45 15.70 -19.75
CA ALA A 193 15.14 14.40 -19.19
C ALA A 193 15.97 14.30 -17.91
N GLU A 194 15.32 14.05 -16.77
CA GLU A 194 16.03 13.70 -15.55
C GLU A 194 17.03 12.61 -15.93
N ALA A 195 18.32 12.92 -15.78
CA ALA A 195 19.39 12.01 -16.11
C ALA A 195 19.13 10.72 -15.33
N LYS A 196 18.73 9.66 -16.03
CA LYS A 196 18.83 8.32 -15.49
C LYS A 196 20.27 8.20 -15.05
N VAL A 197 20.51 8.09 -13.75
CA VAL A 197 21.81 7.74 -13.21
C VAL A 197 22.11 6.38 -13.82
N GLU A 198 22.97 6.37 -14.84
CA GLU A 198 23.50 5.12 -15.36
C GLU A 198 24.20 4.42 -14.18
N PRO A 199 23.91 3.14 -13.94
CA PRO A 199 24.67 2.40 -12.95
C PRO A 199 26.15 2.51 -13.36
N GLY A 200 26.97 3.04 -12.44
CA GLY A 200 28.41 3.22 -12.66
C GLY A 200 29.07 1.91 -13.09
N PRO A 201 30.22 1.98 -13.78
CA PRO A 201 30.89 0.81 -14.31
C PRO A 201 31.11 -0.22 -13.20
N VAL A 202 30.70 -1.44 -13.47
CA VAL A 202 30.90 -2.61 -12.61
C VAL A 202 32.40 -2.73 -12.37
N ASN A 203 32.80 -2.72 -11.11
CA ASN A 203 34.21 -2.85 -10.74
C ASN A 203 34.69 -4.31 -10.99
N GLU A 204 35.29 -4.56 -12.13
CA GLU A 204 35.81 -5.87 -12.54
C GLU A 204 36.95 -6.41 -11.64
N GLN A 205 37.37 -5.66 -10.63
CA GLN A 205 38.43 -6.09 -9.71
C GLN A 205 37.93 -6.90 -8.50
N ALA A 206 36.61 -6.98 -8.26
CA ALA A 206 36.04 -7.73 -7.13
C ALA A 206 35.95 -9.26 -7.39
N GLU A 207 36.10 -9.72 -8.62
CA GLU A 207 36.00 -11.16 -8.97
C GLU A 207 37.35 -11.93 -8.95
N LYS A 208 38.45 -11.25 -8.63
CA LYS A 208 39.78 -11.93 -8.62
C LYS A 208 40.27 -12.29 -7.22
N ASP A 209 39.57 -11.91 -6.16
CA ASP A 209 39.94 -12.18 -4.77
C ASP A 209 38.92 -13.06 -4.00
N ALA A 210 38.13 -13.91 -4.71
CA ALA A 210 37.27 -14.91 -4.10
C ALA A 210 37.67 -16.34 -4.51
#